data_439b97e37ee332b42119e9e322e32bef
#
_entry.id   439b97e37ee332b42119e9e322e32bef
#
_cell.length_a   1.000
_cell.length_b   1.000
_cell.length_c   1.000
_cell.angle_alpha   90.00
_cell.angle_beta   90.00
_cell.angle_gamma   90.00
#
_symmetry.space_group_name_H-M   'P 1'
#
loop_
_entity.id
_entity.type
_entity.pdbx_description
1 polymer ?
#
loop_
_entity_poly.entity_id
_entity_poly.type
_entity_poly.pdbx_seq_one_letter_code
_entity_poly.pdbx_strand_id
1 'polypeptide(L)'
;MKTRDNNLGALNKGVENRGNCNHGSWNEGDFNVGDCNHGDCNHGSQNKGNGNYGSSNVGDYNVGDGNIGHDNMGSHNIGLCNVGEFVMGIACNKECPVFIFNKPSKMTLRELMESGAIGDIRNGNLTKAVKSIDTFDQAIWDELMRNERKE
;
A
#
# COMPACT_ATOMS: atom_id res chain seq x y z
N MET A 1 16.34 -30.28 -25.66
CA MET A 1 15.06 -30.60 -24.99
C MET A 1 14.21 -29.35 -25.02
N LYS A 2 13.10 -29.26 -25.77
CA LYS A 2 12.20 -28.09 -25.69
C LYS A 2 11.49 -28.13 -24.32
N THR A 3 11.81 -27.19 -23.44
CA THR A 3 11.01 -26.98 -22.25
C THR A 3 9.60 -26.60 -22.67
N ARG A 4 8.58 -27.37 -22.23
CA ARG A 4 7.19 -26.98 -22.41
C ARG A 4 6.96 -25.70 -21.64
N ASP A 5 6.51 -24.68 -22.31
CA ASP A 5 6.21 -23.38 -21.69
C ASP A 5 4.93 -23.41 -20.82
N ASN A 6 4.11 -24.47 -20.97
CA ASN A 6 2.85 -24.68 -20.24
C ASN A 6 1.88 -23.48 -20.28
N ASN A 7 1.98 -22.64 -21.29
CA ASN A 7 1.08 -21.53 -21.46
C ASN A 7 -0.32 -22.02 -21.89
N LEU A 8 -1.36 -21.42 -21.29
CA LEU A 8 -2.75 -21.57 -21.72
C LEU A 8 -3.22 -20.24 -22.31
N GLY A 9 -3.55 -20.24 -23.60
CA GLY A 9 -3.91 -19.04 -24.34
C GLY A 9 -2.93 -18.71 -25.46
N ALA A 10 -3.10 -17.57 -26.10
CA ALA A 10 -2.37 -17.19 -27.29
C ALA A 10 -1.34 -16.08 -27.03
N LEU A 11 -0.26 -16.07 -27.81
CA LEU A 11 0.74 -15.00 -27.88
C LEU A 11 1.48 -14.73 -26.56
N ASN A 12 1.54 -15.71 -25.66
CA ASN A 12 2.30 -15.59 -24.42
C ASN A 12 3.80 -15.74 -24.69
N LYS A 13 4.61 -14.94 -23.98
CA LYS A 13 6.08 -15.08 -23.90
C LYS A 13 6.46 -15.35 -22.47
N GLY A 14 7.16 -16.45 -22.21
CA GLY A 14 7.50 -16.93 -20.89
C GLY A 14 6.83 -18.25 -20.58
N VAL A 15 6.65 -18.59 -19.32
CA VAL A 15 6.14 -19.91 -18.91
C VAL A 15 4.97 -19.77 -17.93
N GLU A 16 4.12 -20.80 -17.93
CA GLU A 16 3.04 -20.95 -16.95
C GLU A 16 2.03 -19.77 -16.96
N ASN A 17 1.83 -19.11 -18.09
CA ASN A 17 0.82 -18.07 -18.22
C ASN A 17 -0.55 -18.66 -18.56
N ARG A 18 -1.59 -18.08 -18.00
CA ARG A 18 -2.98 -18.41 -18.26
C ARG A 18 -3.72 -17.16 -18.72
N GLY A 19 -4.07 -17.10 -20.02
CA GLY A 19 -4.62 -15.92 -20.69
C GLY A 19 -3.83 -15.60 -21.95
N ASN A 20 -3.97 -14.40 -22.50
CA ASN A 20 -3.40 -14.04 -23.77
C ASN A 20 -2.41 -12.88 -23.66
N CYS A 21 -1.45 -12.84 -24.58
CA CYS A 21 -0.52 -11.73 -24.74
C CYS A 21 0.27 -11.37 -23.49
N ASN A 22 0.53 -12.32 -22.61
CA ASN A 22 1.36 -12.08 -21.42
C ASN A 22 2.85 -12.16 -21.80
N HIS A 23 3.65 -11.29 -21.16
CA HIS A 23 5.10 -11.27 -21.28
C HIS A 23 5.74 -11.40 -19.91
N GLY A 24 6.22 -12.57 -19.58
CA GLY A 24 6.71 -12.95 -18.25
C GLY A 24 6.15 -14.31 -17.88
N SER A 25 6.14 -14.63 -16.63
CA SER A 25 5.75 -15.97 -16.18
C SER A 25 4.72 -15.92 -15.04
N TRP A 26 3.92 -16.99 -14.96
CA TRP A 26 2.95 -17.17 -13.89
C TRP A 26 1.85 -16.09 -13.85
N ASN A 27 1.51 -15.51 -15.01
CA ASN A 27 0.43 -14.55 -15.10
C ASN A 27 -0.92 -15.25 -15.31
N GLU A 28 -1.96 -14.75 -14.67
CA GLU A 28 -3.35 -15.13 -14.88
C GLU A 28 -4.17 -13.90 -15.28
N GLY A 29 -4.66 -13.87 -16.52
CA GLY A 29 -5.30 -12.74 -17.17
C GLY A 29 -4.61 -12.39 -18.49
N ASP A 30 -5.00 -11.29 -19.09
CA ASP A 30 -4.54 -10.88 -20.40
C ASP A 30 -3.62 -9.65 -20.33
N PHE A 31 -2.69 -9.55 -21.27
CA PHE A 31 -1.82 -8.38 -21.50
C PHE A 31 -0.93 -7.98 -20.31
N ASN A 32 -0.52 -8.92 -19.47
CA ASN A 32 0.39 -8.62 -18.37
C ASN A 32 1.86 -8.59 -18.83
N VAL A 33 2.64 -7.68 -18.26
CA VAL A 33 4.10 -7.60 -18.41
C VAL A 33 4.75 -7.71 -17.05
N GLY A 34 5.58 -8.75 -16.85
CA GLY A 34 6.18 -9.12 -15.58
C GLY A 34 5.65 -10.45 -15.09
N ASP A 35 5.89 -10.77 -13.84
CA ASP A 35 5.63 -12.10 -13.33
C ASP A 35 4.57 -12.11 -12.23
N CYS A 36 3.84 -13.22 -12.12
CA CYS A 36 2.91 -13.48 -11.03
C CYS A 36 1.78 -12.45 -10.91
N ASN A 37 1.28 -11.91 -12.01
CA ASN A 37 0.14 -11.01 -11.98
C ASN A 37 -1.17 -11.79 -12.10
N HIS A 38 -2.20 -11.32 -11.39
CA HIS A 38 -3.55 -11.84 -11.44
C HIS A 38 -4.54 -10.71 -11.78
N GLY A 39 -5.08 -10.74 -12.96
CA GLY A 39 -5.89 -9.70 -13.61
C GLY A 39 -5.26 -9.25 -14.92
N ASP A 40 -5.78 -8.18 -15.51
CA ASP A 40 -5.42 -7.78 -16.84
C ASP A 40 -4.56 -6.51 -16.86
N CYS A 41 -3.73 -6.38 -17.90
CA CYS A 41 -3.00 -5.16 -18.21
C CYS A 41 -2.07 -4.66 -17.10
N ASN A 42 -1.53 -5.55 -16.28
CA ASN A 42 -0.56 -5.15 -15.26
C ASN A 42 0.86 -5.04 -15.84
N HIS A 43 1.60 -4.04 -15.39
CA HIS A 43 3.01 -3.84 -15.69
C HIS A 43 3.84 -3.84 -14.42
N GLY A 44 4.62 -4.87 -14.21
CA GLY A 44 5.36 -5.15 -12.98
C GLY A 44 5.00 -6.53 -12.46
N SER A 45 5.26 -6.81 -11.21
CA SER A 45 5.10 -8.17 -10.69
C SER A 45 4.22 -8.24 -9.46
N GLN A 46 3.58 -9.40 -9.27
CA GLN A 46 2.80 -9.70 -8.07
C GLN A 46 1.60 -8.77 -7.85
N ASN A 47 1.03 -8.24 -8.93
CA ASN A 47 -0.18 -7.43 -8.83
C ASN A 47 -1.43 -8.32 -8.83
N LYS A 48 -2.44 -7.89 -8.06
CA LYS A 48 -3.77 -8.50 -8.03
C LYS A 48 -4.82 -7.43 -8.32
N GLY A 49 -5.42 -7.51 -9.50
CA GLY A 49 -6.33 -6.52 -10.07
C GLY A 49 -5.87 -6.10 -11.45
N ASN A 50 -6.40 -5.01 -11.98
CA ASN A 50 -6.19 -4.62 -13.36
C ASN A 50 -5.44 -3.29 -13.48
N GLY A 51 -4.67 -3.15 -14.54
CA GLY A 51 -4.08 -1.89 -14.93
C GLY A 51 -3.07 -1.31 -13.95
N ASN A 52 -2.45 -2.13 -13.10
CA ASN A 52 -1.45 -1.64 -12.16
C ASN A 52 -0.08 -1.47 -12.85
N TYR A 53 0.63 -0.42 -12.45
CA TYR A 53 2.00 -0.14 -12.86
C TYR A 53 2.93 -0.09 -11.64
N GLY A 54 3.78 -1.09 -11.51
CA GLY A 54 4.61 -1.32 -10.33
C GLY A 54 4.37 -2.71 -9.76
N SER A 55 4.75 -2.95 -8.54
CA SER A 55 4.71 -4.30 -7.97
C SER A 55 3.90 -4.41 -6.68
N SER A 56 3.36 -5.59 -6.44
CA SER A 56 2.66 -5.94 -5.20
C SER A 56 1.44 -5.07 -4.90
N ASN A 57 0.76 -4.57 -5.93
CA ASN A 57 -0.48 -3.82 -5.76
C ASN A 57 -1.69 -4.77 -5.66
N VAL A 58 -2.67 -4.38 -4.84
CA VAL A 58 -3.96 -5.06 -4.71
C VAL A 58 -5.08 -4.05 -5.01
N GLY A 59 -5.86 -4.32 -6.05
CA GLY A 59 -6.87 -3.41 -6.60
C GLY A 59 -6.48 -2.91 -7.97
N ASP A 60 -7.12 -1.88 -8.46
CA ASP A 60 -6.98 -1.50 -9.86
C ASP A 60 -6.32 -0.12 -10.03
N TYR A 61 -5.62 0.04 -11.15
CA TYR A 61 -5.06 1.30 -11.62
C TYR A 61 -4.10 2.00 -10.64
N ASN A 62 -3.39 1.24 -9.83
CA ASN A 62 -2.37 1.81 -8.95
C ASN A 62 -1.05 2.02 -9.69
N VAL A 63 -0.35 3.10 -9.36
CA VAL A 63 0.99 3.43 -9.86
C VAL A 63 1.97 3.49 -8.70
N GLY A 64 3.00 2.65 -8.73
CA GLY A 64 3.98 2.46 -7.67
C GLY A 64 3.80 1.11 -6.99
N ASP A 65 4.39 0.92 -5.84
CA ASP A 65 4.49 -0.39 -5.22
C ASP A 65 3.67 -0.52 -3.93
N GLY A 66 3.12 -1.72 -3.71
CA GLY A 66 2.50 -2.08 -2.44
C GLY A 66 1.22 -1.31 -2.10
N ASN A 67 0.51 -0.77 -3.10
CA ASN A 67 -0.75 -0.07 -2.85
C ASN A 67 -1.92 -1.06 -2.68
N ILE A 68 -2.87 -0.69 -1.83
CA ILE A 68 -4.13 -1.43 -1.63
C ILE A 68 -5.30 -0.48 -1.90
N GLY A 69 -6.10 -0.81 -2.90
CA GLY A 69 -7.24 0.01 -3.33
C GLY A 69 -7.14 0.42 -4.79
N HIS A 70 -7.70 1.57 -5.14
CA HIS A 70 -7.79 1.98 -6.54
C HIS A 70 -7.18 3.36 -6.77
N ASP A 71 -6.61 3.54 -7.96
CA ASP A 71 -6.11 4.83 -8.45
C ASP A 71 -5.10 5.51 -7.52
N ASN A 72 -4.34 4.75 -6.73
CA ASN A 72 -3.32 5.31 -5.87
C ASN A 72 -2.03 5.56 -6.68
N MET A 73 -1.36 6.68 -6.38
CA MET A 73 -0.07 7.05 -6.97
C MET A 73 1.00 7.19 -5.89
N GLY A 74 2.05 6.42 -5.99
CA GLY A 74 3.11 6.34 -4.99
C GLY A 74 3.15 4.97 -4.36
N SER A 75 3.66 4.84 -3.14
CA SER A 75 3.89 3.51 -2.57
C SER A 75 3.22 3.34 -1.21
N HIS A 76 2.79 2.10 -0.95
CA HIS A 76 2.19 1.68 0.31
C HIS A 76 0.95 2.50 0.73
N ASN A 77 0.18 2.97 -0.24
CA ASN A 77 -1.06 3.68 0.03
C ASN A 77 -2.22 2.70 0.22
N ILE A 78 -3.19 3.06 1.06
CA ILE A 78 -4.41 2.28 1.30
C ILE A 78 -5.62 3.17 1.08
N GLY A 79 -6.48 2.79 0.14
CA GLY A 79 -7.71 3.51 -0.13
C GLY A 79 -7.89 3.88 -1.59
N LEU A 80 -8.41 5.06 -1.85
CA LEU A 80 -8.81 5.50 -3.19
C LEU A 80 -8.19 6.83 -3.56
N CYS A 81 -7.57 6.92 -4.73
CA CYS A 81 -7.01 8.15 -5.30
C CYS A 81 -5.99 8.87 -4.38
N ASN A 82 -5.23 8.13 -3.61
CA ASN A 82 -4.21 8.73 -2.75
C ASN A 82 -2.93 9.01 -3.53
N VAL A 83 -2.24 10.10 -3.16
CA VAL A 83 -0.99 10.50 -3.79
C VAL A 83 0.11 10.67 -2.73
N GLY A 84 1.16 9.89 -2.84
CA GLY A 84 2.29 9.94 -1.92
C GLY A 84 2.72 8.57 -1.44
N GLU A 85 3.29 8.51 -0.27
CA GLU A 85 3.74 7.27 0.37
C GLU A 85 3.09 7.11 1.74
N PHE A 86 2.66 5.89 2.06
CA PHE A 86 1.99 5.56 3.32
C PHE A 86 0.75 6.41 3.61
N VAL A 87 0.01 6.79 2.57
CA VAL A 87 -1.23 7.56 2.70
C VAL A 87 -2.41 6.61 2.84
N MET A 88 -3.30 6.91 3.77
CA MET A 88 -4.52 6.13 3.98
C MET A 88 -5.75 7.04 3.90
N GLY A 89 -6.72 6.65 3.09
CA GLY A 89 -7.99 7.38 2.97
C GLY A 89 -8.48 7.49 1.55
N ILE A 90 -9.22 8.57 1.27
CA ILE A 90 -9.77 8.87 -0.05
C ILE A 90 -9.26 10.23 -0.50
N ALA A 91 -8.65 10.27 -1.68
CA ALA A 91 -8.10 11.47 -2.30
C ALA A 91 -7.12 12.23 -1.38
N CYS A 92 -6.36 11.49 -0.59
CA CYS A 92 -5.39 12.03 0.35
C CYS A 92 -3.99 12.16 -0.27
N ASN A 93 -3.21 13.05 0.29
CA ASN A 93 -1.79 13.21 0.02
C ASN A 93 -1.04 13.39 1.35
N LYS A 94 0.25 13.74 1.33
CA LYS A 94 1.04 13.94 2.55
C LYS A 94 0.56 15.08 3.45
N GLU A 95 -0.30 15.94 2.95
CA GLU A 95 -0.90 17.07 3.69
C GLU A 95 -2.23 16.70 4.35
N CYS A 96 -2.77 15.50 4.09
CA CYS A 96 -3.97 15.04 4.76
C CYS A 96 -3.67 14.72 6.23
N PRO A 97 -4.61 15.01 7.14
CA PRO A 97 -4.48 14.61 8.54
C PRO A 97 -4.30 13.10 8.68
N VAL A 98 -3.39 12.67 9.51
CA VAL A 98 -3.23 11.25 9.85
C VAL A 98 -4.24 10.81 10.90
N PHE A 99 -4.66 9.56 10.80
CA PHE A 99 -5.51 8.95 11.82
C PHE A 99 -4.62 8.27 12.86
N ILE A 100 -4.80 8.64 14.11
CA ILE A 100 -4.12 8.03 15.25
C ILE A 100 -5.20 7.38 16.12
N PHE A 101 -5.08 6.05 16.34
CA PHE A 101 -6.10 5.27 17.07
C PHE A 101 -7.53 5.46 16.51
N ASN A 102 -7.68 5.42 15.18
CA ASN A 102 -8.94 5.62 14.48
C ASN A 102 -9.59 7.01 14.67
N LYS A 103 -8.88 7.99 15.19
CA LYS A 103 -9.33 9.38 15.28
C LYS A 103 -8.48 10.27 14.38
N PRO A 104 -9.09 11.23 13.66
CA PRO A 104 -8.32 12.19 12.89
C PRO A 104 -7.47 13.05 13.84
N SER A 105 -6.17 13.12 13.59
CA SER A 105 -5.28 14.02 14.30
C SER A 105 -5.27 15.40 13.63
N LYS A 106 -4.67 16.39 14.29
CA LYS A 106 -4.40 17.68 13.67
C LYS A 106 -3.10 17.69 12.85
N MET A 107 -2.36 16.58 12.87
CA MET A 107 -1.09 16.44 12.15
C MET A 107 -1.30 15.84 10.78
N THR A 108 -0.54 16.32 9.83
CA THR A 108 -0.33 15.67 8.54
C THR A 108 0.69 14.55 8.66
N LEU A 109 0.73 13.66 7.67
CA LEU A 109 1.76 12.61 7.62
C LEU A 109 3.17 13.20 7.58
N ARG A 110 3.36 14.34 6.91
CA ARG A 110 4.65 15.03 6.86
C ARG A 110 5.10 15.44 8.26
N GLU A 111 4.26 16.15 9.00
CA GLU A 111 4.56 16.59 10.37
C GLU A 111 4.82 15.42 11.30
N LEU A 112 4.07 14.32 11.18
CA LEU A 112 4.29 13.10 11.95
C LEU A 112 5.66 12.48 11.67
N MET A 113 6.09 12.43 10.41
CA MET A 113 7.41 11.91 10.03
C MET A 113 8.54 12.80 10.54
N GLU A 114 8.39 14.11 10.44
CA GLU A 114 9.38 15.11 10.88
C GLU A 114 9.50 15.16 12.41
N SER A 115 8.44 14.84 13.16
CA SER A 115 8.44 14.83 14.63
C SER A 115 9.32 13.75 15.27
N GLY A 116 9.74 12.75 14.49
CA GLY A 116 10.47 11.59 15.01
C GLY A 116 9.62 10.57 15.78
N ALA A 117 8.32 10.83 15.96
CA ALA A 117 7.40 9.99 16.71
C ALA A 117 7.34 8.54 16.21
N ILE A 118 7.43 8.34 14.90
CA ILE A 118 7.45 6.99 14.29
C ILE A 118 8.67 6.19 14.76
N GLY A 119 9.84 6.82 14.86
CA GLY A 119 11.05 6.20 15.38
C GLY A 119 10.91 5.83 16.85
N ASP A 120 10.34 6.71 17.65
CA ASP A 120 10.10 6.46 19.06
C ASP A 120 9.09 5.32 19.29
N ILE A 121 8.00 5.23 18.50
CA ILE A 121 7.04 4.12 18.53
C ILE A 121 7.74 2.78 18.21
N ARG A 122 8.57 2.73 17.16
CA ARG A 122 9.32 1.51 16.79
C ARG A 122 10.25 1.03 17.87
N ASN A 123 10.78 1.95 18.67
CA ASN A 123 11.69 1.67 19.80
C ASN A 123 10.97 1.42 21.12
N GLY A 124 9.64 1.36 21.15
CA GLY A 124 8.85 1.14 22.35
C GLY A 124 8.71 2.36 23.26
N ASN A 125 9.14 3.53 22.80
CA ASN A 125 9.12 4.78 23.59
C ASN A 125 7.81 5.56 23.39
N LEU A 126 6.67 4.95 23.68
CA LEU A 126 5.34 5.55 23.44
C LEU A 126 5.16 6.91 24.10
N THR A 127 5.60 7.07 25.34
CA THR A 127 5.49 8.35 26.07
C THR A 127 6.26 9.47 25.37
N LYS A 128 7.44 9.17 24.81
CA LYS A 128 8.23 10.13 24.07
C LYS A 128 7.60 10.44 22.71
N ALA A 129 7.11 9.42 22.02
CA ALA A 129 6.39 9.57 20.75
C ALA A 129 5.19 10.49 20.91
N VAL A 130 4.37 10.28 21.94
CA VAL A 130 3.19 11.11 22.24
C VAL A 130 3.56 12.55 22.53
N LYS A 131 4.64 12.81 23.28
CA LYS A 131 5.12 14.18 23.53
C LYS A 131 5.63 14.89 22.28
N SER A 132 6.11 14.14 21.29
CA SER A 132 6.57 14.68 20.00
C SER A 132 5.40 15.02 19.06
N ILE A 133 4.19 14.58 19.39
CA ILE A 133 2.95 14.86 18.65
C ILE A 133 2.27 16.05 19.34
N ASP A 134 2.69 17.26 19.02
CA ASP A 134 2.26 18.53 19.66
C ASP A 134 0.74 18.81 19.62
N THR A 135 0.00 18.00 18.91
CA THR A 135 -1.45 18.14 18.74
C THR A 135 -2.24 16.92 19.20
N PHE A 136 -1.61 16.13 20.06
CA PHE A 136 -2.29 14.97 20.62
C PHE A 136 -3.44 15.46 21.49
N ASP A 137 -4.66 15.07 21.13
CA ASP A 137 -5.83 15.38 21.95
C ASP A 137 -5.65 14.71 23.32
N GLN A 138 -5.57 15.51 24.38
CA GLN A 138 -5.38 15.03 25.75
C GLN A 138 -6.44 13.98 26.12
N ALA A 139 -7.65 14.08 25.55
CA ALA A 139 -8.71 13.09 25.75
C ALA A 139 -8.36 11.69 25.21
N ILE A 140 -7.61 11.60 24.09
CA ILE A 140 -7.14 10.32 23.56
C ILE A 140 -6.08 9.71 24.48
N TRP A 141 -5.19 10.54 25.00
CA TRP A 141 -4.16 10.11 25.95
C TRP A 141 -4.78 9.60 27.26
N ASP A 142 -5.73 10.32 27.81
CA ASP A 142 -6.41 9.93 29.04
C ASP A 142 -7.23 8.64 28.89
N GLU A 143 -7.74 8.37 27.70
CA GLU A 143 -8.44 7.11 27.37
C GLU A 143 -7.47 5.93 27.28
N LEU A 144 -6.31 6.11 26.65
CA LEU A 144 -5.24 5.11 26.56
C LEU A 144 -4.71 4.75 27.95
N MET A 145 -4.38 5.74 28.76
CA MET A 145 -3.83 5.54 30.10
C MET A 145 -4.85 4.97 31.09
N ARG A 146 -6.15 5.12 30.81
CA ARG A 146 -7.22 4.44 31.56
C ARG A 146 -7.30 2.94 31.26
N ASN A 147 -6.99 2.55 30.04
CA ASN A 147 -7.04 1.15 29.62
C ASN A 147 -5.82 0.35 30.10
N GLU A 148 -4.63 0.96 30.13
CA GLU A 148 -3.42 0.32 30.69
C GLU A 148 -3.48 0.08 32.21
N ARG A 149 -4.31 0.81 32.95
CA ARG A 149 -4.49 0.61 34.41
C ARG A 149 -5.51 -0.47 34.78
N LYS A 150 -6.10 -1.15 33.79
CA LYS A 150 -7.13 -2.19 33.98
C LYS A 150 -6.61 -3.61 33.75
N GLU A 151 -5.34 -3.76 33.34
CA GLU A 151 -4.58 -5.01 33.26
C GLU A 151 -3.65 -5.13 34.49
#